data_242edef82274f7e97662c5dbd40750ec
#
_entry.id   242edef82274f7e97662c5dbd40750ec
#
_cell.length_a   1.000
_cell.length_b   1.000
_cell.length_c   1.000
_cell.angle_alpha   90.00
_cell.angle_beta   90.00
_cell.angle_gamma   90.00
#
_symmetry.space_group_name_H-M   'P 1'
#
loop_
_entity.id
_entity.type
_entity.pdbx_description
1 polymer ?
#
loop_
_entity_poly.entity_id
_entity_poly.type
_entity_poly.pdbx_seq_one_letter_code
_entity_poly.pdbx_strand_id
1 'polypeptide(L)'
;MKLTIFDLDNTILNGDSDYSWIEFLIKNNYVDAKSYEEKNKYFFDQYHQGTLDIAEYAGFSIGSFIEIGKERLPEILDKFLLTVIEPMINIYALRLIHKHYENDDQLLLASATNKVLVDLIAKRLEFPNVIATIPEQVNGMFTGKILEPSALGEGKLSRVKEWMVKNGYKDFSGTTFYSDSINDLPLLESVEKPIAVNPDDKLREISINNSWEIVDLP
;
A
#
# COMPACT_ATOMS: atom_id res chain seq x y z
N MET A 1 -13.80 -11.57 17.23
CA MET A 1 -12.95 -10.40 16.93
C MET A 1 -13.17 -10.08 15.47
N LYS A 2 -13.53 -8.85 15.16
CA LYS A 2 -13.74 -8.44 13.77
C LYS A 2 -12.39 -8.12 13.12
N LEU A 3 -12.29 -8.31 11.82
CA LEU A 3 -11.12 -7.92 11.04
C LEU A 3 -11.42 -6.61 10.31
N THR A 4 -10.54 -5.63 10.45
CA THR A 4 -10.59 -4.42 9.65
C THR A 4 -9.30 -4.27 8.86
N ILE A 5 -9.45 -4.21 7.55
CA ILE A 5 -8.35 -4.09 6.61
C ILE A 5 -8.34 -2.66 6.08
N PHE A 6 -7.17 -2.07 5.99
CA PHE A 6 -6.96 -0.76 5.37
C PHE A 6 -5.96 -0.90 4.23
N ASP A 7 -6.27 -0.31 3.08
CA ASP A 7 -5.27 0.06 2.13
C ASP A 7 -4.48 1.28 2.62
N LEU A 8 -3.34 1.60 2.01
CA LEU A 8 -2.43 2.65 2.46
C LEU A 8 -2.53 3.92 1.62
N ASP A 9 -2.13 3.80 0.35
CA ASP A 9 -1.96 4.94 -0.55
C ASP A 9 -3.32 5.49 -0.96
N ASN A 10 -3.48 6.83 -0.95
CA ASN A 10 -4.75 7.54 -1.15
C ASN A 10 -5.92 7.13 -0.22
N THR A 11 -5.73 6.14 0.64
CA THR A 11 -6.70 5.69 1.66
C THR A 11 -6.36 6.23 3.05
N ILE A 12 -5.17 5.90 3.58
CA ILE A 12 -4.65 6.45 4.83
C ILE A 12 -3.78 7.68 4.56
N LEU A 13 -3.04 7.64 3.46
CA LEU A 13 -2.19 8.75 3.02
C LEU A 13 -2.92 9.60 1.97
N ASN A 14 -2.67 10.91 1.98
CA ASN A 14 -3.07 11.82 0.92
C ASN A 14 -2.04 11.77 -0.22
N GLY A 15 -1.97 10.64 -0.94
CA GLY A 15 -1.06 10.41 -2.06
C GLY A 15 -0.45 9.01 -2.07
N ASP A 16 0.42 8.76 -3.04
CA ASP A 16 1.09 7.50 -3.31
C ASP A 16 2.50 7.50 -2.69
N SER A 17 2.75 6.56 -1.77
CA SER A 17 4.03 6.48 -1.03
C SER A 17 5.17 5.97 -1.91
N ASP A 18 4.92 5.07 -2.86
CA ASP A 18 5.94 4.51 -3.74
C ASP A 18 6.38 5.55 -4.80
N TYR A 19 5.41 6.27 -5.38
CA TYR A 19 5.70 7.41 -6.27
C TYR A 19 6.48 8.50 -5.53
N SER A 20 6.04 8.88 -4.32
CA SER A 20 6.65 9.91 -3.50
C SER A 20 8.06 9.53 -3.03
N TRP A 21 8.33 8.23 -2.85
CA TRP A 21 9.68 7.75 -2.55
C TRP A 21 10.67 8.12 -3.65
N ILE A 22 10.32 7.85 -4.90
CA ILE A 22 11.18 8.17 -6.04
C ILE A 22 11.36 9.69 -6.19
N GLU A 23 10.28 10.47 -6.07
CA GLU A 23 10.35 11.94 -6.08
C GLU A 23 11.27 12.48 -4.98
N PHE A 24 11.18 11.91 -3.77
CA PHE A 24 12.06 12.27 -2.66
C PHE A 24 13.52 11.96 -2.95
N LEU A 25 13.81 10.81 -3.56
CA LEU A 25 15.18 10.43 -3.93
C LEU A 25 15.76 11.39 -4.98
N ILE A 26 14.98 11.72 -6.01
CA ILE A 26 15.36 12.68 -7.06
C ILE A 26 15.65 14.05 -6.43
N LYS A 27 14.72 14.58 -5.64
CA LYS A 27 14.84 15.91 -5.01
C LYS A 27 16.07 16.04 -4.10
N ASN A 28 16.48 14.96 -3.47
CA ASN A 28 17.63 14.95 -2.57
C ASN A 28 18.93 14.47 -3.24
N ASN A 29 18.94 14.26 -4.56
CA ASN A 29 20.08 13.77 -5.34
C ASN A 29 20.63 12.42 -4.83
N TYR A 30 19.74 11.52 -4.37
CA TYR A 30 20.10 10.16 -4.00
C TYR A 30 20.16 9.22 -5.21
N VAL A 31 19.47 9.58 -6.29
CA VAL A 31 19.44 8.88 -7.59
C VAL A 31 19.57 9.89 -8.73
N ASP A 32 19.90 9.41 -9.93
CA ASP A 32 19.97 10.26 -11.11
C ASP A 32 18.58 10.68 -11.60
N ALA A 33 18.27 11.98 -11.50
CA ALA A 33 16.97 12.55 -11.86
C ALA A 33 16.55 12.17 -13.30
N LYS A 34 17.50 12.24 -14.26
CA LYS A 34 17.21 11.96 -15.67
C LYS A 34 16.75 10.53 -15.92
N SER A 35 17.30 9.57 -15.14
CA SER A 35 16.95 8.15 -15.27
C SER A 35 15.64 7.79 -14.59
N TYR A 36 15.30 8.50 -13.49
CA TYR A 36 14.21 8.12 -12.62
C TYR A 36 12.90 8.87 -12.88
N GLU A 37 12.93 10.16 -13.23
CA GLU A 37 11.74 11.02 -13.36
C GLU A 37 10.76 10.50 -14.43
N GLU A 38 11.26 10.22 -15.63
CA GLU A 38 10.45 9.73 -16.75
C GLU A 38 9.83 8.36 -16.44
N LYS A 39 10.63 7.45 -15.86
CA LYS A 39 10.15 6.12 -15.48
C LYS A 39 9.15 6.16 -14.35
N ASN A 40 9.35 7.02 -13.33
CA ASN A 40 8.42 7.16 -12.21
C ASN A 40 7.05 7.59 -12.71
N LYS A 41 7.03 8.61 -13.60
CA LYS A 41 5.77 9.05 -14.22
C LYS A 41 5.14 7.96 -15.09
N TYR A 42 5.93 7.24 -15.90
CA TYR A 42 5.44 6.16 -16.74
C TYR A 42 4.72 5.09 -15.91
N PHE A 43 5.34 4.59 -14.84
CA PHE A 43 4.75 3.56 -13.99
C PHE A 43 3.53 4.05 -13.22
N PHE A 44 3.52 5.29 -12.76
CA PHE A 44 2.36 5.91 -12.13
C PHE A 44 1.16 5.94 -13.08
N ASP A 45 1.37 6.38 -14.32
CA ASP A 45 0.32 6.40 -15.36
C ASP A 45 -0.19 4.98 -15.66
N GLN A 46 0.69 3.97 -15.73
CA GLN A 46 0.31 2.56 -15.95
C GLN A 46 -0.53 1.99 -14.78
N TYR A 47 -0.18 2.33 -13.54
CA TYR A 47 -0.95 1.91 -12.36
C TYR A 47 -2.40 2.42 -12.42
N HIS A 48 -2.59 3.71 -12.69
CA HIS A 48 -3.93 4.31 -12.80
C HIS A 48 -4.73 3.80 -14.01
N GLN A 49 -4.07 3.35 -15.06
CA GLN A 49 -4.70 2.71 -16.21
C GLN A 49 -5.05 1.23 -15.97
N GLY A 50 -4.49 0.61 -14.94
CA GLY A 50 -4.61 -0.82 -14.66
C GLY A 50 -3.79 -1.70 -15.62
N THR A 51 -2.72 -1.16 -16.21
CA THR A 51 -1.85 -1.83 -17.20
C THR A 51 -0.43 -2.04 -16.69
N LEU A 52 -0.19 -1.82 -15.39
CA LEU A 52 1.13 -1.91 -14.78
C LEU A 52 1.70 -3.32 -14.88
N ASP A 53 2.89 -3.46 -15.50
CA ASP A 53 3.71 -4.66 -15.34
C ASP A 53 4.42 -4.61 -13.98
N ILE A 54 3.90 -5.41 -13.04
CA ILE A 54 4.38 -5.40 -11.66
C ILE A 54 5.84 -5.87 -11.54
N ALA A 55 6.31 -6.75 -12.42
CA ALA A 55 7.69 -7.22 -12.38
C ALA A 55 8.67 -6.14 -12.85
N GLU A 56 8.31 -5.41 -13.91
CA GLU A 56 9.09 -4.28 -14.41
C GLU A 56 9.13 -3.14 -13.37
N TYR A 57 7.98 -2.80 -12.82
CA TYR A 57 7.88 -1.80 -11.76
C TYR A 57 8.70 -2.17 -10.51
N ALA A 58 8.61 -3.43 -10.07
CA ALA A 58 9.38 -3.90 -8.95
C ALA A 58 10.89 -3.77 -9.19
N GLY A 59 11.36 -4.10 -10.40
CA GLY A 59 12.74 -3.90 -10.79
C GLY A 59 13.19 -2.43 -10.68
N PHE A 60 12.33 -1.50 -11.04
CA PHE A 60 12.56 -0.06 -10.95
C PHE A 60 12.56 0.42 -9.48
N SER A 61 11.50 0.17 -8.73
CA SER A 61 11.33 0.63 -7.34
C SER A 61 12.41 0.03 -6.42
N ILE A 62 12.60 -1.29 -6.47
CA ILE A 62 13.62 -2.00 -5.67
C ILE A 62 15.03 -1.64 -6.12
N GLY A 63 15.23 -1.33 -7.40
CA GLY A 63 16.49 -0.83 -7.94
C GLY A 63 17.02 0.38 -7.19
N SER A 64 16.15 1.27 -6.75
CA SER A 64 16.52 2.44 -5.94
C SER A 64 17.16 2.06 -4.59
N PHE A 65 16.65 1.01 -3.94
CA PHE A 65 17.25 0.51 -2.69
C PHE A 65 18.63 -0.11 -2.91
N ILE A 66 18.81 -0.79 -4.05
CA ILE A 66 20.11 -1.38 -4.43
C ILE A 66 21.14 -0.27 -4.68
N GLU A 67 20.74 0.78 -5.41
CA GLU A 67 21.61 1.93 -5.73
C GLU A 67 22.02 2.71 -4.48
N ILE A 68 21.09 2.94 -3.55
CA ILE A 68 21.37 3.59 -2.26
C ILE A 68 22.33 2.75 -1.41
N GLY A 69 22.12 1.44 -1.41
CA GLY A 69 22.91 0.49 -0.63
C GLY A 69 22.45 0.35 0.83
N LYS A 70 22.68 -0.83 1.37
CA LYS A 70 22.16 -1.27 2.68
C LYS A 70 22.56 -0.37 3.85
N GLU A 71 23.76 0.22 3.80
CA GLU A 71 24.29 1.01 4.92
C GLU A 71 23.61 2.38 5.03
N ARG A 72 23.25 3.00 3.90
CA ARG A 72 22.64 4.34 3.86
C ARG A 72 21.12 4.31 3.89
N LEU A 73 20.52 3.19 3.47
CA LEU A 73 19.07 3.07 3.32
C LEU A 73 18.29 3.40 4.59
N PRO A 74 18.67 2.95 5.82
CA PRO A 74 17.92 3.26 7.03
C PRO A 74 17.79 4.76 7.31
N GLU A 75 18.90 5.52 7.20
CA GLU A 75 18.90 6.96 7.42
C GLU A 75 17.99 7.70 6.40
N ILE A 76 18.05 7.25 5.14
CA ILE A 76 17.25 7.85 4.06
C ILE A 76 15.76 7.53 4.26
N LEU A 77 15.41 6.32 4.70
CA LEU A 77 14.03 5.93 5.04
C LEU A 77 13.50 6.76 6.22
N ASP A 78 14.27 6.96 7.26
CA ASP A 78 13.87 7.82 8.39
C ASP A 78 13.60 9.26 7.94
N LYS A 79 14.46 9.80 7.08
CA LYS A 79 14.26 11.14 6.51
C LYS A 79 13.01 11.20 5.62
N PHE A 80 12.77 10.17 4.80
CA PHE A 80 11.56 10.05 3.99
C PHE A 80 10.30 10.03 4.85
N LEU A 81 10.29 9.19 5.89
CA LEU A 81 9.16 9.13 6.84
C LEU A 81 8.84 10.51 7.40
N LEU A 82 9.85 11.20 7.94
CA LEU A 82 9.64 12.48 8.61
C LEU A 82 9.27 13.64 7.66
N THR A 83 9.83 13.65 6.45
CA THR A 83 9.69 14.82 5.57
C THR A 83 8.63 14.67 4.49
N VAL A 84 8.21 13.42 4.19
CA VAL A 84 7.23 13.12 3.14
C VAL A 84 6.02 12.41 3.70
N ILE A 85 6.20 11.29 4.38
CA ILE A 85 5.06 10.48 4.85
C ILE A 85 4.27 11.17 5.97
N GLU A 86 4.93 11.74 6.98
CA GLU A 86 4.22 12.43 8.07
C GLU A 86 3.25 13.53 7.58
N PRO A 87 3.64 14.41 6.63
CA PRO A 87 2.70 15.38 6.05
C PRO A 87 1.58 14.77 5.21
N MET A 88 1.77 13.55 4.68
CA MET A 88 0.77 12.86 3.86
C MET A 88 -0.28 12.14 4.70
N ILE A 89 -0.04 11.86 5.98
CA ILE A 89 -0.98 11.12 6.82
C ILE A 89 -2.28 11.90 6.97
N ASN A 90 -3.39 11.31 6.52
CA ASN A 90 -4.71 11.90 6.65
C ASN A 90 -5.24 11.76 8.09
N ILE A 91 -5.47 12.87 8.75
CA ILE A 91 -5.94 12.89 10.16
C ILE A 91 -7.33 12.26 10.33
N TYR A 92 -8.17 12.31 9.30
CA TYR A 92 -9.50 11.68 9.37
C TYR A 92 -9.40 10.17 9.20
N ALA A 93 -8.46 9.68 8.38
CA ALA A 93 -8.16 8.25 8.31
C ALA A 93 -7.59 7.73 9.63
N LEU A 94 -6.72 8.49 10.32
CA LEU A 94 -6.26 8.13 11.68
C LEU A 94 -7.42 7.98 12.67
N ARG A 95 -8.45 8.83 12.59
CA ARG A 95 -9.64 8.70 13.44
C ARG A 95 -10.42 7.42 13.16
N LEU A 96 -10.51 6.98 11.89
CA LEU A 96 -11.13 5.71 11.54
C LEU A 96 -10.34 4.54 12.12
N ILE A 97 -9.01 4.54 11.96
CA ILE A 97 -8.13 3.52 12.52
C ILE A 97 -8.31 3.45 14.06
N HIS A 98 -8.27 4.59 14.75
CA HIS A 98 -8.42 4.66 16.19
C HIS A 98 -9.78 4.14 16.67
N LYS A 99 -10.87 4.45 15.96
CA LYS A 99 -12.21 3.93 16.25
C LYS A 99 -12.26 2.41 16.21
N HIS A 100 -11.61 1.78 15.22
CA HIS A 100 -11.53 0.33 15.12
C HIS A 100 -10.65 -0.27 16.23
N TYR A 101 -9.55 0.42 16.56
CA TYR A 101 -8.70 0.03 17.68
C TYR A 101 -9.46 0.05 19.01
N GLU A 102 -10.26 1.10 19.29
CA GLU A 102 -11.10 1.20 20.50
C GLU A 102 -12.19 0.12 20.56
N ASN A 103 -12.61 -0.43 19.42
CA ASN A 103 -13.58 -1.53 19.33
C ASN A 103 -12.95 -2.91 19.45
N ASP A 104 -11.66 -3.03 19.77
CA ASP A 104 -10.90 -4.29 19.78
C ASP A 104 -10.94 -5.05 18.44
N ASP A 105 -11.08 -4.34 17.31
CA ASP A 105 -10.99 -4.95 16.00
C ASP A 105 -9.53 -5.31 15.68
N GLN A 106 -9.33 -6.46 15.03
CA GLN A 106 -8.01 -6.84 14.50
C GLN A 106 -7.69 -5.97 13.30
N LEU A 107 -6.61 -5.21 13.36
CA LEU A 107 -6.19 -4.32 12.27
C LEU A 107 -5.16 -4.99 11.35
N LEU A 108 -5.34 -4.83 10.04
CA LEU A 108 -4.46 -5.30 8.99
C LEU A 108 -4.24 -4.19 7.96
N LEU A 109 -2.99 -3.81 7.71
CA LEU A 109 -2.62 -2.95 6.60
C LEU A 109 -2.30 -3.81 5.38
N ALA A 110 -2.94 -3.55 4.23
CA ALA A 110 -2.76 -4.33 3.00
C ALA A 110 -2.53 -3.40 1.81
N SER A 111 -1.28 -3.22 1.38
CA SER A 111 -0.89 -2.32 0.29
C SER A 111 -0.16 -3.04 -0.84
N ALA A 112 -0.36 -2.56 -2.07
CA ALA A 112 0.40 -3.02 -3.23
C ALA A 112 1.87 -2.56 -3.20
N THR A 113 2.18 -1.50 -2.48
CA THR A 113 3.52 -0.93 -2.27
C THR A 113 4.49 -1.96 -1.69
N ASN A 114 5.78 -1.75 -1.95
CA ASN A 114 6.83 -2.65 -1.47
C ASN A 114 6.91 -2.66 0.07
N LYS A 115 7.19 -3.86 0.61
CA LYS A 115 7.19 -4.11 2.06
C LYS A 115 8.19 -3.25 2.84
N VAL A 116 9.25 -2.75 2.22
CA VAL A 116 10.24 -1.89 2.90
C VAL A 116 9.62 -0.57 3.33
N LEU A 117 8.88 0.08 2.43
CA LEU A 117 8.17 1.33 2.73
C LEU A 117 6.94 1.07 3.61
N VAL A 118 6.18 0.01 3.31
CA VAL A 118 4.96 -0.30 4.08
C VAL A 118 5.28 -0.65 5.53
N ASP A 119 6.33 -1.42 5.83
CA ASP A 119 6.71 -1.73 7.21
C ASP A 119 7.14 -0.48 7.99
N LEU A 120 7.86 0.43 7.35
CA LEU A 120 8.24 1.73 7.93
C LEU A 120 7.00 2.54 8.34
N ILE A 121 6.03 2.67 7.42
CA ILE A 121 4.80 3.43 7.61
C ILE A 121 3.88 2.73 8.61
N ALA A 122 3.72 1.41 8.49
CA ALA A 122 2.91 0.60 9.40
C ALA A 122 3.40 0.70 10.85
N LYS A 123 4.71 0.67 11.06
CA LYS A 123 5.31 0.88 12.39
C LYS A 123 4.95 2.25 12.95
N ARG A 124 4.99 3.31 12.13
CA ARG A 124 4.61 4.67 12.52
C ARG A 124 3.12 4.78 12.86
N LEU A 125 2.26 4.05 12.13
CA LEU A 125 0.81 4.01 12.31
C LEU A 125 0.35 2.96 13.33
N GLU A 126 1.27 2.23 13.95
CA GLU A 126 1.02 1.18 14.95
C GLU A 126 0.15 0.02 14.43
N PHE A 127 0.24 -0.30 13.14
CA PHE A 127 -0.44 -1.49 12.60
C PHE A 127 0.27 -2.78 13.05
N PRO A 128 -0.43 -3.71 13.72
CA PRO A 128 0.17 -4.95 14.20
C PRO A 128 0.39 -5.98 13.08
N ASN A 129 -0.34 -5.86 11.98
CA ASN A 129 -0.31 -6.80 10.87
C ASN A 129 -0.18 -6.07 9.54
N VAL A 130 0.64 -6.62 8.66
CA VAL A 130 1.00 -6.01 7.36
C VAL A 130 1.02 -7.04 6.26
N ILE A 131 0.35 -6.73 5.16
CA ILE A 131 0.49 -7.39 3.85
C ILE A 131 0.99 -6.35 2.86
N ALA A 132 2.05 -6.68 2.14
CA ALA A 132 2.68 -5.82 1.14
C ALA A 132 3.37 -6.66 0.08
N THR A 133 3.76 -6.04 -1.03
CA THR A 133 4.61 -6.69 -2.04
C THR A 133 6.01 -6.90 -1.46
N ILE A 134 6.47 -8.15 -1.44
CA ILE A 134 7.71 -8.54 -0.76
C ILE A 134 8.88 -8.50 -1.74
N PRO A 135 9.86 -7.59 -1.57
CA PRO A 135 11.10 -7.62 -2.32
C PRO A 135 11.89 -8.90 -2.03
N GLU A 136 12.37 -9.57 -3.09
CA GLU A 136 13.23 -10.73 -2.94
C GLU A 136 14.61 -10.31 -2.43
N GLN A 137 15.12 -11.06 -1.46
CA GLN A 137 16.48 -10.88 -0.93
C GLN A 137 17.26 -12.19 -0.95
N VAL A 138 18.51 -12.12 -1.38
CA VAL A 138 19.48 -13.21 -1.30
C VAL A 138 20.66 -12.74 -0.46
N ASN A 139 20.98 -13.46 0.62
CA ASN A 139 22.03 -13.08 1.58
C ASN A 139 21.88 -11.65 2.12
N GLY A 140 20.61 -11.19 2.31
CA GLY A 140 20.30 -9.86 2.83
C GLY A 140 20.51 -8.71 1.83
N MET A 141 20.66 -9.02 0.54
CA MET A 141 20.74 -8.07 -0.56
C MET A 141 19.50 -8.19 -1.46
N PHE A 142 18.92 -7.06 -1.85
CA PHE A 142 17.82 -7.04 -2.81
C PHE A 142 18.28 -7.52 -4.18
N THR A 143 17.44 -8.31 -4.86
CA THR A 143 17.73 -8.84 -6.20
C THR A 143 17.10 -8.01 -7.33
N GLY A 144 16.23 -7.07 -7.00
CA GLY A 144 15.40 -6.35 -7.97
C GLY A 144 14.12 -7.09 -8.35
N LYS A 145 13.84 -8.24 -7.74
CA LYS A 145 12.63 -9.04 -7.96
C LYS A 145 11.74 -9.02 -6.73
N ILE A 146 10.53 -9.56 -6.87
CA ILE A 146 9.57 -9.78 -5.78
C ILE A 146 9.31 -11.26 -5.57
N LEU A 147 8.82 -11.60 -4.39
CA LEU A 147 8.23 -12.90 -4.09
C LEU A 147 6.76 -12.89 -4.50
N GLU A 148 6.42 -13.71 -5.49
CA GLU A 148 5.06 -13.83 -5.99
C GLU A 148 4.10 -14.54 -5.00
N PRO A 149 2.79 -14.21 -5.07
CA PRO A 149 2.20 -13.14 -5.85
C PRO A 149 2.52 -11.76 -5.26
N SER A 150 2.51 -10.69 -6.09
CA SER A 150 2.51 -9.30 -5.59
C SER A 150 1.28 -9.03 -4.73
N ALA A 151 1.25 -7.95 -3.95
CA ALA A 151 0.07 -7.54 -3.19
C ALA A 151 -0.84 -6.58 -4.00
N LEU A 152 -0.93 -6.75 -5.33
CA LEU A 152 -1.79 -5.99 -6.24
C LEU A 152 -2.96 -6.87 -6.72
N GLY A 153 -4.17 -6.34 -6.76
CA GLY A 153 -5.34 -6.99 -7.30
C GLY A 153 -5.63 -8.36 -6.66
N GLU A 154 -5.75 -9.40 -7.49
CA GLU A 154 -5.95 -10.79 -7.04
C GLU A 154 -4.83 -11.28 -6.10
N GLY A 155 -3.62 -10.78 -6.27
CA GLY A 155 -2.51 -11.11 -5.38
C GLY A 155 -2.71 -10.57 -3.96
N LYS A 156 -3.28 -9.34 -3.81
CA LYS A 156 -3.67 -8.80 -2.50
C LYS A 156 -4.70 -9.71 -1.84
N LEU A 157 -5.75 -10.08 -2.56
CA LEU A 157 -6.78 -11.00 -2.06
C LEU A 157 -6.18 -12.35 -1.63
N SER A 158 -5.28 -12.93 -2.45
CA SER A 158 -4.63 -14.21 -2.14
C SER A 158 -3.81 -14.13 -0.85
N ARG A 159 -2.99 -13.09 -0.70
CA ARG A 159 -2.19 -12.87 0.51
C ARG A 159 -3.04 -12.63 1.76
N VAL A 160 -4.14 -11.88 1.62
CA VAL A 160 -5.09 -11.68 2.72
C VAL A 160 -5.72 -13.01 3.14
N LYS A 161 -6.18 -13.83 2.20
CA LYS A 161 -6.72 -15.16 2.48
C LYS A 161 -5.72 -16.06 3.20
N GLU A 162 -4.47 -16.09 2.76
CA GLU A 162 -3.41 -16.86 3.43
C GLU A 162 -3.17 -16.36 4.86
N TRP A 163 -3.14 -15.04 5.07
CA TRP A 163 -2.99 -14.45 6.38
C TRP A 163 -4.18 -14.79 7.28
N MET A 164 -5.41 -14.71 6.77
CA MET A 164 -6.63 -15.05 7.48
C MET A 164 -6.62 -16.51 7.97
N VAL A 165 -6.27 -17.45 7.09
CA VAL A 165 -6.15 -18.88 7.46
C VAL A 165 -5.13 -19.08 8.58
N LYS A 166 -3.95 -18.45 8.48
CA LYS A 166 -2.89 -18.54 9.51
C LYS A 166 -3.33 -17.94 10.86
N ASN A 167 -4.27 -16.98 10.84
CA ASN A 167 -4.78 -16.31 12.04
C ASN A 167 -6.15 -16.85 12.52
N GLY A 168 -6.63 -17.96 11.96
CA GLY A 168 -7.82 -18.67 12.42
C GLY A 168 -9.15 -18.11 11.92
N TYR A 169 -9.14 -17.20 10.93
CA TYR A 169 -10.34 -16.74 10.25
C TYR A 169 -10.82 -17.80 9.25
N LYS A 170 -12.11 -18.08 9.22
CA LYS A 170 -12.70 -19.06 8.31
C LYS A 170 -13.11 -18.48 6.95
N ASP A 171 -13.61 -17.25 7.00
CA ASP A 171 -14.12 -16.50 5.86
C ASP A 171 -14.09 -14.99 6.16
N PHE A 172 -14.61 -14.17 5.26
CA PHE A 172 -14.66 -12.72 5.40
C PHE A 172 -15.85 -12.20 6.23
N SER A 173 -16.59 -13.06 6.95
CA SER A 173 -17.69 -12.62 7.80
C SER A 173 -17.19 -11.66 8.88
N GLY A 174 -17.87 -10.52 9.03
CA GLY A 174 -17.48 -9.45 9.95
C GLY A 174 -16.24 -8.67 9.53
N THR A 175 -15.72 -8.87 8.30
CA THR A 175 -14.55 -8.14 7.80
C THR A 175 -14.97 -6.85 7.12
N THR A 176 -14.31 -5.74 7.49
CA THR A 176 -14.41 -4.44 6.81
C THR A 176 -13.12 -4.18 6.02
N PHE A 177 -13.22 -3.63 4.81
CA PHE A 177 -12.06 -3.20 4.03
C PHE A 177 -12.26 -1.79 3.47
N TYR A 178 -11.27 -0.93 3.72
CA TYR A 178 -11.20 0.46 3.25
C TYR A 178 -10.19 0.57 2.11
N SER A 179 -10.58 1.08 0.95
CA SER A 179 -9.70 1.30 -0.22
C SER A 179 -10.22 2.42 -1.12
N ASP A 180 -9.30 3.08 -1.83
CA ASP A 180 -9.56 4.12 -2.84
C ASP A 180 -9.59 3.59 -4.27
N SER A 181 -9.03 2.38 -4.52
CA SER A 181 -8.64 1.95 -5.86
C SER A 181 -9.48 0.83 -6.43
N ILE A 182 -9.82 0.95 -7.72
CA ILE A 182 -10.42 -0.15 -8.51
C ILE A 182 -9.54 -1.40 -8.55
N ASN A 183 -8.24 -1.27 -8.38
CA ASN A 183 -7.33 -2.41 -8.34
C ASN A 183 -7.59 -3.34 -7.15
N ASP A 184 -8.27 -2.85 -6.11
CA ASP A 184 -8.65 -3.62 -4.93
C ASP A 184 -10.03 -4.26 -5.02
N LEU A 185 -10.69 -4.16 -6.17
CA LEU A 185 -12.02 -4.72 -6.40
C LEU A 185 -12.15 -6.19 -5.97
N PRO A 186 -11.18 -7.10 -6.27
CA PRO A 186 -11.31 -8.49 -5.85
C PRO A 186 -11.44 -8.68 -4.32
N LEU A 187 -10.74 -7.85 -3.53
CA LEU A 187 -10.85 -7.90 -2.07
C LEU A 187 -12.11 -7.19 -1.57
N LEU A 188 -12.47 -6.04 -2.15
CA LEU A 188 -13.71 -5.32 -1.82
C LEU A 188 -14.95 -6.18 -2.03
N GLU A 189 -15.02 -6.95 -3.12
CA GLU A 189 -16.12 -7.89 -3.39
C GLU A 189 -16.13 -9.11 -2.45
N SER A 190 -15.01 -9.42 -1.82
CA SER A 190 -14.87 -10.61 -0.96
C SER A 190 -15.27 -10.34 0.50
N VAL A 191 -15.15 -9.10 0.98
CA VAL A 191 -15.42 -8.73 2.38
C VAL A 191 -16.91 -8.50 2.64
N GLU A 192 -17.32 -8.62 3.90
CA GLU A 192 -18.72 -8.35 4.29
C GLU A 192 -19.04 -6.85 4.18
N LYS A 193 -18.10 -5.97 4.54
CA LYS A 193 -18.31 -4.53 4.52
C LYS A 193 -17.22 -3.81 3.71
N PRO A 194 -17.40 -3.68 2.37
CA PRO A 194 -16.55 -2.84 1.56
C PRO A 194 -16.86 -1.35 1.80
N ILE A 195 -15.80 -0.53 1.92
CA ILE A 195 -15.90 0.92 2.07
C ILE A 195 -14.93 1.58 1.11
N ALA A 196 -15.46 2.35 0.19
CA ALA A 196 -14.67 3.12 -0.76
C ALA A 196 -14.28 4.48 -0.13
N VAL A 197 -12.98 4.71 0.06
CA VAL A 197 -12.44 5.96 0.64
C VAL A 197 -11.81 6.78 -0.46
N ASN A 198 -12.29 8.02 -0.68
CA ASN A 198 -11.78 8.89 -1.76
C ASN A 198 -11.61 8.17 -3.10
N PRO A 199 -12.60 7.31 -3.52
CA PRO A 199 -12.38 6.34 -4.59
C PRO A 199 -12.09 7.00 -5.93
N ASP A 200 -11.28 6.31 -6.75
CA ASP A 200 -11.15 6.62 -8.16
C ASP A 200 -12.51 6.54 -8.88
N ASP A 201 -12.61 7.13 -10.08
CA ASP A 201 -13.88 7.24 -10.80
C ASP A 201 -14.54 5.87 -11.06
N LYS A 202 -13.74 4.84 -11.35
CA LYS A 202 -14.25 3.48 -11.64
C LYS A 202 -14.78 2.81 -10.37
N LEU A 203 -14.02 2.90 -9.27
CA LEU A 203 -14.46 2.35 -7.99
C LEU A 203 -15.69 3.10 -7.46
N ARG A 204 -15.74 4.42 -7.63
CA ARG A 204 -16.92 5.23 -7.25
C ARG A 204 -18.17 4.77 -7.99
N GLU A 205 -18.10 4.56 -9.29
CA GLU A 205 -19.22 4.05 -10.09
C GLU A 205 -19.70 2.68 -9.60
N ILE A 206 -18.76 1.74 -9.39
CA ILE A 206 -19.06 0.40 -8.88
C ILE A 206 -19.66 0.47 -7.47
N SER A 207 -19.13 1.32 -6.60
CA SER A 207 -19.62 1.47 -5.22
C SER A 207 -21.08 1.98 -5.20
N ILE A 208 -21.42 2.95 -6.06
CA ILE A 208 -22.78 3.44 -6.20
C ILE A 208 -23.71 2.31 -6.68
N ASN A 209 -23.31 1.56 -7.73
CA ASN A 209 -24.11 0.50 -8.30
C ASN A 209 -24.36 -0.66 -7.32
N ASN A 210 -23.38 -0.95 -6.45
CA ASN A 210 -23.46 -2.02 -5.44
C ASN A 210 -23.99 -1.51 -4.08
N SER A 211 -24.34 -0.23 -3.95
CA SER A 211 -24.75 0.39 -2.68
C SER A 211 -23.70 0.24 -1.57
N TRP A 212 -22.42 0.29 -1.92
CA TRP A 212 -21.32 0.30 -0.95
C TRP A 212 -21.19 1.69 -0.29
N GLU A 213 -20.69 1.70 0.93
CA GLU A 213 -20.41 2.95 1.64
C GLU A 213 -19.27 3.69 0.94
N ILE A 214 -19.47 4.99 0.67
CA ILE A 214 -18.43 5.89 0.15
C ILE A 214 -18.14 6.93 1.20
N VAL A 215 -16.86 7.13 1.51
CA VAL A 215 -16.36 8.10 2.48
C VAL A 215 -15.37 9.03 1.79
N ASP A 216 -15.78 10.27 1.56
CA ASP A 216 -14.88 11.30 1.05
C ASP A 216 -14.23 12.01 2.24
N LEU A 217 -12.95 11.69 2.50
CA LEU A 217 -12.14 12.33 3.53
C LEU A 217 -11.56 13.64 3.00
N PRO A 218 -11.58 14.73 3.79
CA PRO A 218 -10.94 16.00 3.42
C PRO A 218 -9.44 15.90 3.32
#